data_5039836cf01c239c1e13a8265ff3eb90
#
_entry.id   5039836cf01c239c1e13a8265ff3eb90
#
_cell.length_a   1.000
_cell.length_b   1.000
_cell.length_c   1.000
_cell.angle_alpha   90.00
_cell.angle_beta   90.00
_cell.angle_gamma   90.00
#
_symmetry.space_group_name_H-M   'P 1'
#
loop_
_entity.id
_entity.type
_entity.pdbx_description
1 polymer ?
#
loop_
_entity_poly.entity_id
_entity_poly.type
_entity_poly.pdbx_seq_one_letter_code
_entity_poly.pdbx_strand_id
1 'polypeptide(L)'
;MAQNITNSKLYDKILGGKNIFNAIFCMESYIFDKGLLDIESPVELFDESGVLIEVIAANDLELYYALADKHNVELIEKVISTCQQNLRWIFSSKENLFGAKVYFKLKNYDDGELKFRPLHTARLTDLICMVSILNCLMYEDDDNDGKRNLSDLSKLVPHNFYGNIPSTNVQYLFQKWQTKYKEYTQNLTE
;
A
#
# COMPACT_ATOMS: atom_id res chain seq x y z
N MET A 1 -26.52 11.90 -4.83
CA MET A 1 -26.86 10.95 -3.75
C MET A 1 -25.61 10.14 -3.47
N ALA A 2 -24.85 10.45 -2.43
CA ALA A 2 -23.76 9.59 -1.99
C ALA A 2 -24.42 8.36 -1.36
N GLN A 3 -24.38 7.22 -2.05
CA GLN A 3 -24.75 5.96 -1.43
C GLN A 3 -23.83 5.77 -0.21
N ASN A 4 -24.44 5.53 0.94
CA ASN A 4 -23.73 5.20 2.17
C ASN A 4 -22.89 3.93 1.95
N ILE A 5 -21.64 4.11 1.54
CA ILE A 5 -20.66 3.03 1.39
C ILE A 5 -20.41 2.34 2.74
N THR A 6 -20.72 3.00 3.85
CA THR A 6 -20.52 2.56 5.23
C THR A 6 -21.21 1.26 5.64
N ASN A 7 -22.17 0.76 4.84
CA ASN A 7 -22.90 -0.48 5.14
C ASN A 7 -22.63 -1.61 4.14
N SER A 8 -21.55 -1.53 3.36
CA SER A 8 -21.23 -2.59 2.42
C SER A 8 -20.30 -3.62 3.07
N LYS A 9 -20.49 -4.90 2.74
CA LYS A 9 -19.55 -5.99 3.09
C LYS A 9 -18.10 -5.67 2.67
N LEU A 10 -17.93 -4.89 1.61
CA LEU A 10 -16.63 -4.44 1.13
C LEU A 10 -15.97 -3.47 2.12
N TYR A 11 -16.73 -2.53 2.69
CA TYR A 11 -16.24 -1.59 3.70
C TYR A 11 -15.72 -2.33 4.93
N ASP A 12 -16.52 -3.27 5.46
CA ASP A 12 -16.13 -4.08 6.63
C ASP A 12 -14.88 -4.92 6.33
N LYS A 13 -14.78 -5.45 5.11
CA LYS A 13 -13.62 -6.21 4.65
C LYS A 13 -12.37 -5.34 4.57
N ILE A 14 -12.46 -4.14 4.03
CA ILE A 14 -11.34 -3.18 3.95
C ILE A 14 -10.84 -2.83 5.36
N LEU A 15 -11.74 -2.56 6.29
CA LEU A 15 -11.43 -2.24 7.69
C LEU A 15 -11.01 -3.44 8.53
N GLY A 16 -11.15 -4.66 8.01
CA GLY A 16 -10.83 -5.88 8.74
C GLY A 16 -9.39 -5.93 9.21
N GLY A 17 -9.14 -6.17 10.51
CA GLY A 17 -7.79 -6.22 11.07
C GLY A 17 -6.88 -7.22 10.34
N LYS A 18 -7.42 -8.38 9.93
CA LYS A 18 -6.69 -9.38 9.13
C LYS A 18 -6.25 -8.81 7.76
N ASN A 19 -7.11 -8.03 7.10
CA ASN A 19 -6.76 -7.42 5.81
C ASN A 19 -5.66 -6.37 5.96
N ILE A 20 -5.74 -5.51 6.99
CA ILE A 20 -4.69 -4.52 7.27
C ILE A 20 -3.39 -5.21 7.67
N PHE A 21 -3.46 -6.26 8.51
CA PHE A 21 -2.31 -7.08 8.84
C PHE A 21 -1.63 -7.65 7.58
N ASN A 22 -2.41 -8.21 6.66
CA ASN A 22 -1.89 -8.68 5.38
C ASN A 22 -1.27 -7.54 4.55
N ALA A 23 -1.83 -6.33 4.60
CA ALA A 23 -1.26 -5.16 3.94
C ALA A 23 0.11 -4.77 4.51
N ILE A 24 0.30 -4.86 5.83
CA ILE A 24 1.60 -4.65 6.49
C ILE A 24 2.64 -5.64 5.95
N PHE A 25 2.28 -6.92 5.76
CA PHE A 25 3.22 -7.91 5.20
C PHE A 25 3.55 -7.70 3.71
N CYS A 26 2.76 -6.95 2.97
CA CYS A 26 3.08 -6.57 1.61
C CYS A 26 4.17 -5.48 1.52
N MET A 27 4.71 -4.98 2.64
CA MET A 27 5.75 -3.94 2.66
C MET A 27 7.07 -4.35 1.99
N GLU A 28 7.31 -5.64 1.78
CA GLU A 28 8.44 -6.11 0.96
C GLU A 28 8.21 -5.86 -0.55
N SER A 29 7.00 -5.46 -0.92
CA SER A 29 6.69 -5.09 -2.29
C SER A 29 7.44 -3.81 -2.71
N TYR A 30 7.83 -3.73 -3.98
CA TYR A 30 8.55 -2.58 -4.55
C TYR A 30 7.78 -1.24 -4.47
N ILE A 31 6.48 -1.26 -4.13
CA ILE A 31 5.70 -0.04 -3.89
C ILE A 31 6.16 0.72 -2.63
N PHE A 32 6.87 0.03 -1.73
CA PHE A 32 7.45 0.61 -0.53
C PHE A 32 8.93 0.92 -0.76
N ASP A 33 9.22 2.00 -1.49
CA ASP A 33 10.61 2.48 -1.63
C ASP A 33 11.04 3.16 -0.33
N LYS A 34 11.90 2.48 0.44
CA LYS A 34 12.43 2.98 1.72
C LYS A 34 13.08 4.35 1.61
N GLY A 35 13.67 4.66 0.45
CA GLY A 35 14.30 5.96 0.21
C GLY A 35 13.31 7.11 0.06
N LEU A 36 12.01 6.82 0.04
CA LEU A 36 10.94 7.81 -0.07
C LEU A 36 10.07 7.91 1.19
N LEU A 37 10.36 7.10 2.22
CA LEU A 37 9.65 7.19 3.50
C LEU A 37 9.96 8.51 4.21
N ASP A 38 8.98 9.04 4.90
CA ASP A 38 9.13 10.25 5.70
C ASP A 38 10.06 9.97 6.90
N ILE A 39 11.12 10.78 7.05
CA ILE A 39 12.09 10.68 8.14
C ILE A 39 12.00 11.84 9.14
N GLU A 40 11.09 12.78 8.90
CA GLU A 40 11.01 14.02 9.68
C GLU A 40 9.78 14.08 10.58
N SER A 41 8.69 13.44 10.16
CA SER A 41 7.41 13.55 10.85
C SER A 41 7.11 12.31 11.70
N PRO A 42 6.71 12.49 12.96
CA PRO A 42 6.31 11.37 13.83
C PRO A 42 5.09 10.64 13.28
N VAL A 43 4.97 9.38 13.64
CA VAL A 43 3.77 8.58 13.38
C VAL A 43 2.92 8.59 14.65
N GLU A 44 1.74 9.15 14.53
CA GLU A 44 0.85 9.48 15.64
C GLU A 44 -0.42 8.63 15.60
N LEU A 45 -0.88 8.25 16.77
CA LEU A 45 -2.17 7.61 17.00
C LEU A 45 -3.12 8.61 17.64
N PHE A 46 -4.30 8.76 17.06
CA PHE A 46 -5.36 9.64 17.57
C PHE A 46 -6.55 8.81 18.04
N ASP A 47 -7.37 9.37 18.93
CA ASP A 47 -8.68 8.80 19.26
C ASP A 47 -9.75 9.17 18.22
N GLU A 48 -10.99 8.69 18.42
CA GLU A 48 -12.11 8.96 17.51
C GLU A 48 -12.50 10.44 17.46
N SER A 49 -12.11 11.23 18.47
CA SER A 49 -12.35 12.68 18.53
C SER A 49 -11.21 13.50 17.90
N GLY A 50 -10.12 12.84 17.44
CA GLY A 50 -8.95 13.47 16.85
C GLY A 50 -7.94 13.99 17.88
N VAL A 51 -8.02 13.52 19.13
CA VAL A 51 -7.02 13.84 20.17
C VAL A 51 -5.85 12.86 20.08
N LEU A 52 -4.64 13.39 20.11
CA LEU A 52 -3.40 12.58 20.10
C LEU A 52 -3.34 11.71 21.36
N ILE A 53 -3.26 10.38 21.14
CA ILE A 53 -3.10 9.39 22.22
C ILE A 53 -1.62 9.12 22.45
N GLU A 54 -0.87 8.83 21.37
CA GLU A 54 0.50 8.34 21.47
C GLU A 54 1.28 8.63 20.18
N VAL A 55 2.60 8.78 20.30
CA VAL A 55 3.53 8.73 19.17
C VAL A 55 4.09 7.31 19.08
N ILE A 56 3.73 6.57 18.04
CA ILE A 56 4.06 5.14 17.87
C ILE A 56 5.43 4.89 17.21
N ALA A 57 5.96 5.89 16.50
CA ALA A 57 7.31 5.88 15.96
C ALA A 57 7.78 7.32 15.70
N ALA A 58 9.08 7.56 15.75
CA ALA A 58 9.65 8.89 15.51
C ALA A 58 9.49 9.32 14.03
N ASN A 59 9.39 8.37 13.11
CA ASN A 59 9.14 8.62 11.69
C ASN A 59 8.74 7.32 10.95
N ASP A 60 8.38 7.45 9.68
CA ASP A 60 7.93 6.30 8.86
C ASP A 60 9.04 5.27 8.62
N LEU A 61 10.30 5.67 8.54
CA LEU A 61 11.40 4.74 8.34
C LEU A 61 11.63 3.88 9.59
N GLU A 62 11.55 4.48 10.78
CA GLU A 62 11.62 3.75 12.06
C GLU A 62 10.44 2.77 12.18
N LEU A 63 9.22 3.23 11.88
CA LEU A 63 8.04 2.36 11.87
C LEU A 63 8.23 1.19 10.90
N TYR A 64 8.74 1.44 9.69
CA TYR A 64 8.98 0.39 8.72
C TYR A 64 9.89 -0.72 9.26
N TYR A 65 11.01 -0.34 9.89
CA TYR A 65 11.94 -1.33 10.47
C TYR A 65 11.35 -2.03 11.68
N ALA A 66 10.60 -1.32 12.52
CA ALA A 66 9.95 -1.91 13.68
C ALA A 66 8.87 -2.94 13.30
N LEU A 67 8.15 -2.72 12.20
CA LEU A 67 7.15 -3.65 11.66
C LEU A 67 7.77 -4.89 10.98
N ALA A 68 9.07 -4.87 10.67
CA ALA A 68 9.77 -6.06 10.20
C ALA A 68 9.88 -7.14 11.29
N ASP A 69 9.83 -6.76 12.56
CA ASP A 69 9.71 -7.69 13.68
C ASP A 69 8.26 -8.14 13.88
N LYS A 70 7.97 -9.34 13.35
CA LYS A 70 6.63 -9.97 13.43
C LYS A 70 6.18 -10.30 14.86
N HIS A 71 7.08 -10.28 15.82
CA HIS A 71 6.77 -10.54 17.23
C HIS A 71 6.36 -9.27 17.99
N ASN A 72 6.51 -8.10 17.37
CA ASN A 72 6.07 -6.84 17.97
C ASN A 72 4.55 -6.65 17.80
N VAL A 73 3.78 -7.56 18.45
CA VAL A 73 2.32 -7.62 18.32
C VAL A 73 1.66 -6.33 18.76
N GLU A 74 2.13 -5.71 19.85
CA GLU A 74 1.57 -4.47 20.37
C GLU A 74 1.68 -3.32 19.35
N LEU A 75 2.83 -3.15 18.70
CA LEU A 75 3.01 -2.14 17.66
C LEU A 75 2.11 -2.43 16.44
N ILE A 76 2.05 -3.69 16.03
CA ILE A 76 1.21 -4.11 14.89
C ILE A 76 -0.26 -3.78 15.16
N GLU A 77 -0.76 -4.07 16.37
CA GLU A 77 -2.14 -3.72 16.77
C GLU A 77 -2.39 -2.21 16.76
N LYS A 78 -1.44 -1.40 17.25
CA LYS A 78 -1.51 0.06 17.18
C LYS A 78 -1.55 0.56 15.74
N VAL A 79 -0.73 0.03 14.85
CA VAL A 79 -0.74 0.38 13.42
C VAL A 79 -2.05 -0.03 12.75
N ILE A 80 -2.58 -1.22 13.06
CA ILE A 80 -3.89 -1.64 12.56
C ILE A 80 -4.98 -0.66 13.01
N SER A 81 -4.99 -0.27 14.28
CA SER A 81 -5.95 0.70 14.82
C SER A 81 -5.84 2.05 14.12
N THR A 82 -4.62 2.55 13.93
CA THR A 82 -4.35 3.80 13.20
C THR A 82 -4.88 3.74 11.76
N CYS A 83 -4.58 2.65 11.05
CA CYS A 83 -5.07 2.46 9.68
C CYS A 83 -6.59 2.35 9.61
N GLN A 84 -7.23 1.65 10.54
CA GLN A 84 -8.70 1.58 10.62
C GLN A 84 -9.32 2.97 10.80
N GLN A 85 -8.73 3.80 11.65
CA GLN A 85 -9.20 5.16 11.90
C GLN A 85 -9.02 6.02 10.65
N ASN A 86 -7.85 5.99 10.02
CA ASN A 86 -7.59 6.72 8.77
C ASN A 86 -8.57 6.30 7.67
N LEU A 87 -8.83 5.00 7.50
CA LEU A 87 -9.78 4.50 6.52
C LEU A 87 -11.21 4.96 6.82
N ARG A 88 -11.67 4.92 8.09
CA ARG A 88 -12.98 5.46 8.46
C ARG A 88 -13.11 6.93 8.11
N TRP A 89 -12.07 7.69 8.38
CA TRP A 89 -12.02 9.11 8.05
C TRP A 89 -12.05 9.36 6.55
N ILE A 90 -11.23 8.65 5.77
CA ILE A 90 -11.21 8.70 4.31
C ILE A 90 -12.59 8.41 3.71
N PHE A 91 -13.28 7.38 4.20
CA PHE A 91 -14.60 7.01 3.70
C PHE A 91 -15.73 7.93 4.17
N SER A 92 -15.55 8.66 5.26
CA SER A 92 -16.54 9.62 5.77
C SER A 92 -16.36 11.04 5.21
N SER A 93 -15.16 11.39 4.79
CA SER A 93 -14.83 12.72 4.25
C SER A 93 -15.10 12.77 2.74
N LYS A 94 -15.44 14.00 2.27
CA LYS A 94 -15.53 14.29 0.83
C LYS A 94 -14.20 14.78 0.24
N GLU A 95 -13.20 14.97 1.08
CA GLU A 95 -11.89 15.47 0.70
C GLU A 95 -10.91 14.31 0.50
N ASN A 96 -9.97 14.48 -0.41
CA ASN A 96 -8.89 13.50 -0.60
C ASN A 96 -7.90 13.63 0.55
N LEU A 97 -7.74 12.56 1.30
CA LEU A 97 -7.01 12.56 2.57
C LEU A 97 -5.65 11.85 2.51
N PHE A 98 -5.34 11.17 1.42
CA PHE A 98 -3.99 10.66 1.22
C PHE A 98 -3.05 11.81 0.85
N GLY A 99 -2.24 12.25 1.80
CA GLY A 99 -1.19 13.21 1.56
C GLY A 99 -0.08 12.59 0.71
N ALA A 100 0.18 13.13 -0.48
CA ALA A 100 1.31 12.71 -1.28
C ALA A 100 2.37 13.81 -1.32
N LYS A 101 3.62 13.44 -1.03
CA LYS A 101 4.79 14.30 -1.27
C LYS A 101 5.39 13.98 -2.63
N VAL A 102 5.87 14.98 -3.35
CA VAL A 102 6.54 14.83 -4.65
C VAL A 102 8.04 14.91 -4.43
N TYR A 103 8.77 13.91 -4.92
CA TYR A 103 10.22 13.89 -4.95
C TYR A 103 10.70 13.83 -6.39
N PHE A 104 11.84 14.44 -6.65
CA PHE A 104 12.49 14.41 -7.94
C PHE A 104 13.72 13.51 -7.86
N LYS A 105 13.64 12.31 -8.42
CA LYS A 105 14.77 11.38 -8.52
C LYS A 105 15.50 11.56 -9.85
N LEU A 106 16.82 11.69 -9.82
CA LEU A 106 17.63 11.74 -11.03
C LEU A 106 17.39 10.46 -11.85
N LYS A 107 16.96 10.63 -13.10
CA LYS A 107 16.71 9.52 -14.03
C LYS A 107 17.97 9.18 -14.81
N ASN A 108 18.54 10.16 -15.49
CA ASN A 108 19.77 10.05 -16.26
C ASN A 108 20.35 11.44 -16.54
N TYR A 109 21.57 11.45 -17.02
CA TYR A 109 22.24 12.61 -17.60
C TYR A 109 22.31 12.35 -19.10
N ASP A 110 21.80 13.25 -19.90
CA ASP A 110 21.69 13.10 -21.34
C ASP A 110 21.82 14.47 -22.02
N ASP A 111 22.66 14.56 -23.07
CA ASP A 111 22.92 15.78 -23.82
C ASP A 111 23.31 17.02 -22.98
N GLY A 112 24.04 16.81 -21.88
CA GLY A 112 24.43 17.90 -21.00
C GLY A 112 23.35 18.33 -19.99
N GLU A 113 22.20 17.67 -19.95
CA GLU A 113 21.09 17.98 -19.06
C GLU A 113 20.81 16.87 -18.05
N LEU A 114 20.47 17.26 -16.82
CA LEU A 114 19.98 16.36 -15.79
C LEU A 114 18.47 16.14 -15.97
N LYS A 115 18.08 14.91 -16.26
CA LYS A 115 16.66 14.55 -16.37
C LYS A 115 16.17 13.94 -15.06
N PHE A 116 15.10 14.50 -14.52
CA PHE A 116 14.49 14.05 -13.27
C PHE A 116 13.17 13.34 -13.55
N ARG A 117 12.88 12.34 -12.70
CA ARG A 117 11.57 11.68 -12.65
C ARG A 117 10.84 12.14 -11.39
N PRO A 118 9.65 12.71 -11.48
CA PRO A 118 8.82 12.94 -10.31
C PRO A 118 8.34 11.58 -9.76
N LEU A 119 8.50 11.41 -8.47
CA LEU A 119 7.96 10.28 -7.72
C LEU A 119 7.03 10.82 -6.65
N HIS A 120 5.94 10.10 -6.41
CA HIS A 120 4.99 10.43 -5.37
C HIS A 120 5.11 9.38 -4.27
N THR A 121 5.11 9.82 -3.03
CA THR A 121 5.02 8.94 -1.87
C THR A 121 3.98 9.48 -0.91
N ALA A 122 3.40 8.58 -0.13
CA ALA A 122 2.51 8.89 0.97
C ALA A 122 3.17 8.45 2.28
N ARG A 123 2.57 8.81 3.42
CA ARG A 123 2.93 8.27 4.74
C ARG A 123 2.83 6.75 4.71
N LEU A 124 3.65 6.06 5.49
CA LEU A 124 3.64 4.60 5.55
C LEU A 124 2.25 4.05 5.93
N THR A 125 1.58 4.66 6.89
CA THR A 125 0.21 4.28 7.26
C THR A 125 -0.79 4.47 6.12
N ASP A 126 -0.65 5.52 5.31
CA ASP A 126 -1.49 5.75 4.14
C ASP A 126 -1.23 4.71 3.05
N LEU A 127 0.04 4.34 2.84
CA LEU A 127 0.40 3.25 1.91
C LEU A 127 -0.22 1.92 2.35
N ILE A 128 -0.18 1.60 3.66
CA ILE A 128 -0.84 0.41 4.21
C ILE A 128 -2.36 0.48 3.97
N CYS A 129 -2.99 1.63 4.18
CA CYS A 129 -4.41 1.84 3.89
C CYS A 129 -4.73 1.61 2.40
N MET A 130 -3.92 2.17 1.49
CA MET A 130 -4.08 1.96 0.04
C MET A 130 -3.96 0.47 -0.32
N VAL A 131 -2.98 -0.24 0.25
CA VAL A 131 -2.82 -1.69 0.03
C VAL A 131 -4.01 -2.47 0.58
N SER A 132 -4.58 -2.08 1.73
CA SER A 132 -5.78 -2.70 2.29
C SER A 132 -6.99 -2.57 1.37
N ILE A 133 -7.17 -1.41 0.73
CA ILE A 133 -8.21 -1.20 -0.28
C ILE A 133 -7.93 -2.08 -1.50
N LEU A 134 -6.71 -2.03 -2.03
CA LEU A 134 -6.32 -2.81 -3.22
C LEU A 134 -6.45 -4.31 -2.99
N ASN A 135 -6.08 -4.82 -1.82
CA ASN A 135 -6.25 -6.23 -1.47
C ASN A 135 -7.71 -6.69 -1.64
N CYS A 136 -8.67 -5.89 -1.16
CA CYS A 136 -10.09 -6.23 -1.28
C CYS A 136 -10.65 -6.12 -2.70
N LEU A 137 -10.04 -5.29 -3.55
CA LEU A 137 -10.45 -5.14 -4.95
C LEU A 137 -9.80 -6.18 -5.86
N MET A 138 -8.55 -6.54 -5.58
CA MET A 138 -7.74 -7.37 -6.47
C MET A 138 -7.83 -8.86 -6.16
N TYR A 139 -8.23 -9.24 -4.94
CA TYR A 139 -8.24 -10.63 -4.49
C TYR A 139 -9.61 -11.03 -3.94
N GLU A 140 -9.97 -12.28 -4.20
CA GLU A 140 -11.04 -12.98 -3.48
C GLU A 140 -10.58 -13.28 -2.04
N ASP A 141 -11.47 -13.87 -1.24
CA ASP A 141 -11.11 -14.26 0.12
C ASP A 141 -9.97 -15.29 0.12
N ASP A 142 -9.05 -15.16 1.08
CA ASP A 142 -7.84 -15.95 1.18
C ASP A 142 -8.13 -17.45 1.13
N ASP A 143 -7.42 -18.13 0.25
CA ASP A 143 -7.20 -19.57 0.38
C ASP A 143 -6.12 -19.84 1.43
N ASN A 144 -6.24 -20.93 2.19
CA ASN A 144 -5.38 -21.20 3.34
C ASN A 144 -3.94 -21.62 2.98
N ASP A 145 -3.61 -21.74 1.70
CA ASP A 145 -2.34 -22.31 1.20
C ASP A 145 -1.25 -21.26 0.89
N GLY A 146 -1.38 -20.02 1.37
CA GLY A 146 -0.40 -18.94 1.10
C GLY A 146 -0.45 -18.43 -0.33
N LYS A 147 -1.47 -18.78 -1.10
CA LYS A 147 -1.79 -18.24 -2.41
C LYS A 147 -3.06 -17.41 -2.33
N ARG A 148 -3.14 -16.40 -3.15
CA ARG A 148 -4.33 -15.57 -3.31
C ARG A 148 -5.03 -15.90 -4.61
N ASN A 149 -6.36 -16.00 -4.55
CA ASN A 149 -7.19 -16.05 -5.74
C ASN A 149 -7.42 -14.65 -6.27
N LEU A 150 -7.18 -14.44 -7.56
CA LEU A 150 -7.42 -13.16 -8.21
C LEU A 150 -8.92 -12.92 -8.37
N SER A 151 -9.38 -11.73 -8.01
CA SER A 151 -10.75 -11.30 -8.27
C SER A 151 -11.03 -11.20 -9.78
N ASP A 152 -12.29 -11.14 -10.14
CA ASP A 152 -12.67 -10.94 -11.54
C ASP A 152 -12.16 -9.60 -12.10
N LEU A 153 -12.04 -8.56 -11.25
CA LEU A 153 -11.43 -7.30 -11.64
C LEU A 153 -9.94 -7.48 -12.01
N SER A 154 -9.20 -8.26 -11.24
CA SER A 154 -7.79 -8.56 -11.52
C SER A 154 -7.59 -9.40 -12.78
N LYS A 155 -8.54 -10.26 -13.13
CA LYS A 155 -8.52 -11.07 -14.35
C LYS A 155 -8.73 -10.23 -15.62
N LEU A 156 -9.23 -8.99 -15.49
CA LEU A 156 -9.38 -8.06 -16.62
C LEU A 156 -8.06 -7.40 -17.04
N VAL A 157 -6.97 -7.53 -16.25
CA VAL A 157 -5.67 -6.99 -16.64
C VAL A 157 -5.16 -7.72 -17.88
N PRO A 158 -4.85 -7.03 -18.99
CA PRO A 158 -4.39 -7.67 -20.22
C PRO A 158 -3.10 -8.47 -20.01
N HIS A 159 -2.98 -9.64 -20.65
CA HIS A 159 -1.80 -10.50 -20.51
C HIS A 159 -0.49 -9.86 -21.01
N ASN A 160 -0.58 -8.93 -21.94
CA ASN A 160 0.57 -8.19 -22.47
C ASN A 160 0.95 -6.96 -21.61
N PHE A 161 0.25 -6.71 -20.52
CA PHE A 161 0.61 -5.67 -19.57
C PHE A 161 1.74 -6.16 -18.66
N TYR A 162 2.79 -5.38 -18.48
CA TYR A 162 3.94 -5.79 -17.68
C TYR A 162 4.07 -5.04 -16.33
N GLY A 163 3.30 -3.97 -16.14
CA GLY A 163 3.30 -3.17 -14.92
C GLY A 163 2.10 -3.46 -14.02
N ASN A 164 2.34 -3.51 -12.71
CA ASN A 164 1.28 -3.63 -11.70
C ASN A 164 0.34 -4.85 -11.88
N ILE A 165 0.89 -5.97 -12.36
CA ILE A 165 0.14 -7.22 -12.47
C ILE A 165 -0.01 -7.81 -11.06
N PRO A 166 -1.23 -8.13 -10.61
CA PRO A 166 -1.45 -8.72 -9.29
C PRO A 166 -0.64 -9.99 -9.09
N SER A 167 -0.10 -10.17 -7.88
CA SER A 167 0.65 -11.37 -7.52
C SER A 167 -0.24 -12.36 -6.80
N THR A 168 -0.19 -13.63 -7.18
CA THR A 168 -0.83 -14.71 -6.40
C THR A 168 -0.06 -15.08 -5.15
N ASN A 169 1.17 -14.58 -4.97
CA ASN A 169 1.94 -14.77 -3.74
C ASN A 169 1.52 -13.71 -2.71
N VAL A 170 1.16 -14.15 -1.51
CA VAL A 170 0.68 -13.28 -0.41
C VAL A 170 1.68 -12.22 0.06
N GLN A 171 2.98 -12.45 -0.16
CA GLN A 171 4.04 -11.53 0.25
C GLN A 171 4.15 -10.29 -0.66
N TYR A 172 3.56 -10.32 -1.86
CA TYR A 172 3.69 -9.26 -2.84
C TYR A 172 2.31 -8.83 -3.33
N LEU A 173 2.09 -7.52 -3.40
CA LEU A 173 0.86 -7.00 -4.02
C LEU A 173 0.91 -7.19 -5.54
N PHE A 174 2.06 -6.93 -6.14
CA PHE A 174 2.26 -7.05 -7.58
C PHE A 174 3.42 -7.98 -7.91
N GLN A 175 3.38 -8.59 -9.10
CA GLN A 175 4.49 -9.35 -9.66
C GLN A 175 5.69 -8.43 -9.93
N LYS A 176 6.91 -8.96 -9.86
CA LYS A 176 8.12 -8.20 -10.19
C LYS A 176 8.06 -7.75 -11.65
N TRP A 177 7.95 -6.45 -11.88
CA TRP A 177 7.83 -5.86 -13.20
C TRP A 177 9.03 -6.20 -14.12
N GLN A 178 10.24 -6.37 -13.55
CA GLN A 178 11.44 -6.72 -14.31
C GLN A 178 11.30 -8.08 -15.01
N THR A 179 10.67 -9.05 -14.34
CA THR A 179 10.42 -10.38 -14.93
C THR A 179 9.42 -10.26 -16.08
N LYS A 180 8.32 -9.54 -15.85
CA LYS A 180 7.28 -9.33 -16.87
C LYS A 180 7.76 -8.49 -18.04
N TYR A 181 8.62 -7.51 -17.80
CA TYR A 181 9.22 -6.71 -18.86
C TYR A 181 10.14 -7.54 -19.76
N LYS A 182 10.91 -8.47 -19.20
CA LYS A 182 11.71 -9.40 -19.98
C LYS A 182 10.86 -10.32 -20.87
N GLU A 183 9.79 -10.90 -20.32
CA GLU A 183 8.83 -11.70 -21.10
C GLU A 183 8.22 -10.86 -22.24
N TYR A 184 7.81 -9.62 -21.95
CA TYR A 184 7.25 -8.70 -22.94
C TYR A 184 8.25 -8.39 -24.06
N THR A 185 9.51 -8.09 -23.73
CA THR A 185 10.53 -7.78 -24.75
C THR A 185 10.91 -8.99 -25.60
N GLN A 186 10.89 -10.20 -25.03
CA GLN A 186 11.11 -11.44 -25.79
C GLN A 186 10.00 -11.67 -26.80
N ASN A 187 8.75 -11.49 -26.42
CA ASN A 187 7.59 -11.66 -27.31
C ASN A 187 7.50 -10.60 -28.43
N LEU A 188 8.19 -9.47 -28.33
CA LEU A 188 8.26 -8.46 -29.38
C LEU A 188 9.31 -8.80 -30.45
N THR A 189 10.21 -9.74 -30.18
CA THR A 189 11.32 -10.14 -31.07
C THR A 189 11.02 -11.44 -31.83
N GLU A 190 9.92 -12.09 -31.54
CA GLU A 190 9.33 -13.21 -32.28
C GLU A 190 8.27 -12.73 -33.27
#